data_f685794dec1d5e3a63f86f2b6f16cacc
#
_entry.id   f685794dec1d5e3a63f86f2b6f16cacc
#
_cell.length_a   1.000
_cell.length_b   1.000
_cell.length_c   1.000
_cell.angle_alpha   90.00
_cell.angle_beta   90.00
_cell.angle_gamma   90.00
#
_symmetry.space_group_name_H-M   'P 1'
#
loop_
_entity.id
_entity.type
_entity.pdbx_description
1 polymer ?
#
loop_
_entity_poly.entity_id
_entity_poly.type
_entity_poly.pdbx_seq_one_letter_code
_entity_poly.pdbx_strand_id
1 'polypeptide(L)'
;YSKAIMIKPNYADSFNNIGFIQHIQGNFEDAIVSYSKAILINPNFAAAFNNIANSLIEIGDFESAADNLSEAIRLNPDDANANSNIIKLLTFYTPKEQILNSLIQINNEIRKIKIKNNISKVISDNTAINLFLTTTKLINKNLKKLTYQETQIYRNNTTSLNCRRHMSIFKEHNIIPEFCFSCFKVQVEPNSVIDLIKLFVVFDELDLDENNTRKCYVELRPNVSGFYKGLIYCNSLEQANNIAKYVDLIIKNRIGLDLLVTVKRGCSEYPLSFPEYEETNKNGNHVMKYSSNWKAIEQNYDTKNPQNLNENRRLSLRGFNISDAIIIQKWIDYAKGIKDPSADLLNQDKVYYQNIYDRAKARLDSFDLTTL
;
A
#
# COMPACT_ATOMS: atom_id res chain seq x y z
N TYR A 1 -16.43 18.42 -24.76
CA TYR A 1 -17.41 18.73 -23.69
C TYR A 1 -17.88 20.18 -23.76
N SER A 2 -17.02 21.19 -24.08
CA SER A 2 -17.45 22.58 -24.21
C SER A 2 -18.61 22.76 -25.19
N LYS A 3 -18.63 22.07 -26.35
CA LYS A 3 -19.75 22.05 -27.29
C LYS A 3 -21.01 21.41 -26.70
N ALA A 4 -20.89 20.37 -25.85
CA ALA A 4 -22.06 19.74 -25.22
C ALA A 4 -22.73 20.69 -24.22
N ILE A 5 -21.95 21.49 -23.49
CA ILE A 5 -22.47 22.53 -22.57
C ILE A 5 -23.18 23.64 -23.34
N MET A 6 -22.67 24.03 -24.53
CA MET A 6 -23.36 25.03 -25.38
C MET A 6 -24.75 24.53 -25.87
N ILE A 7 -24.88 23.22 -26.11
CA ILE A 7 -26.14 22.61 -26.58
C ILE A 7 -27.08 22.33 -25.40
N LYS A 8 -26.54 21.92 -24.24
CA LYS A 8 -27.29 21.55 -23.04
C LYS A 8 -26.58 22.07 -21.80
N PRO A 9 -26.79 23.36 -21.42
CA PRO A 9 -26.07 24.01 -20.31
C PRO A 9 -26.22 23.30 -18.94
N ASN A 10 -27.31 22.58 -18.75
CA ASN A 10 -27.64 21.87 -17.51
C ASN A 10 -27.24 20.37 -17.56
N TYR A 11 -26.13 20.05 -18.21
CA TYR A 11 -25.66 18.66 -18.30
C TYR A 11 -24.54 18.39 -17.30
N ALA A 12 -24.91 17.86 -16.14
CA ALA A 12 -23.98 17.59 -15.00
C ALA A 12 -22.77 16.75 -15.42
N ASP A 13 -22.98 15.70 -16.24
CA ASP A 13 -21.88 14.83 -16.69
C ASP A 13 -20.81 15.58 -17.49
N SER A 14 -21.19 16.61 -18.28
CA SER A 14 -20.20 17.39 -19.04
C SER A 14 -19.28 18.18 -18.11
N PHE A 15 -19.82 18.78 -17.04
CA PHE A 15 -19.01 19.49 -16.05
C PHE A 15 -18.13 18.52 -15.25
N ASN A 16 -18.65 17.37 -14.88
CA ASN A 16 -17.86 16.32 -14.22
C ASN A 16 -16.69 15.86 -15.12
N ASN A 17 -16.92 15.66 -16.42
CA ASN A 17 -15.88 15.24 -17.36
C ASN A 17 -14.84 16.34 -17.61
N ILE A 18 -15.24 17.62 -17.62
CA ILE A 18 -14.30 18.75 -17.68
C ILE A 18 -13.41 18.75 -16.44
N GLY A 19 -14.01 18.63 -15.24
CA GLY A 19 -13.27 18.55 -14.00
C GLY A 19 -12.27 17.38 -13.99
N PHE A 20 -12.65 16.23 -14.54
CA PHE A 20 -11.76 15.07 -14.67
C PHE A 20 -10.54 15.36 -15.56
N ILE A 21 -10.74 16.04 -16.69
CA ILE A 21 -9.63 16.45 -17.57
C ILE A 21 -8.70 17.43 -16.84
N GLN A 22 -9.28 18.44 -16.16
CA GLN A 22 -8.52 19.42 -15.38
C GLN A 22 -7.71 18.76 -14.26
N HIS A 23 -8.30 17.79 -13.56
CA HIS A 23 -7.62 17.00 -12.52
C HIS A 23 -6.41 16.26 -13.11
N ILE A 24 -6.55 15.56 -14.25
CA ILE A 24 -5.44 14.86 -14.91
C ILE A 24 -4.33 15.83 -15.33
N GLN A 25 -4.70 17.06 -15.71
CA GLN A 25 -3.74 18.11 -16.07
C GLN A 25 -3.05 18.74 -14.86
N GLY A 26 -3.44 18.38 -13.63
CA GLY A 26 -2.91 18.96 -12.39
C GLY A 26 -3.56 20.28 -11.98
N ASN A 27 -4.62 20.71 -12.68
CA ASN A 27 -5.37 21.94 -12.39
C ASN A 27 -6.48 21.62 -11.38
N PHE A 28 -6.09 21.33 -10.13
CA PHE A 28 -6.98 20.76 -9.12
C PHE A 28 -8.07 21.73 -8.66
N GLU A 29 -7.76 23.02 -8.50
CA GLU A 29 -8.72 24.06 -8.13
C GLU A 29 -9.79 24.25 -9.20
N ASP A 30 -9.40 24.30 -10.47
CA ASP A 30 -10.34 24.39 -11.60
C ASP A 30 -11.21 23.13 -11.70
N ALA A 31 -10.63 21.96 -11.42
CA ALA A 31 -11.35 20.71 -11.38
C ALA A 31 -12.45 20.74 -10.31
N ILE A 32 -12.14 21.21 -9.09
CA ILE A 32 -13.10 21.37 -8.00
C ILE A 32 -14.25 22.31 -8.40
N VAL A 33 -13.95 23.42 -9.06
CA VAL A 33 -14.99 24.34 -9.58
C VAL A 33 -15.89 23.64 -10.58
N SER A 34 -15.33 22.88 -11.50
CA SER A 34 -16.10 22.16 -12.53
C SER A 34 -17.00 21.09 -11.93
N TYR A 35 -16.46 20.29 -11.01
CA TYR A 35 -17.24 19.28 -10.28
C TYR A 35 -18.36 19.93 -9.43
N SER A 36 -18.07 21.05 -8.77
CA SER A 36 -19.09 21.79 -8.00
C SER A 36 -20.24 22.27 -8.86
N LYS A 37 -19.98 22.69 -10.11
CA LYS A 37 -21.05 23.01 -11.09
C LYS A 37 -21.88 21.77 -11.42
N ALA A 38 -21.25 20.59 -11.57
CA ALA A 38 -21.98 19.35 -11.79
C ALA A 38 -22.92 19.02 -10.61
N ILE A 39 -22.48 19.24 -9.37
CA ILE A 39 -23.29 19.04 -8.15
C ILE A 39 -24.43 20.06 -8.06
N LEU A 40 -24.20 21.33 -8.43
CA LEU A 40 -25.28 22.33 -8.47
C LEU A 40 -26.42 21.93 -9.44
N ILE A 41 -26.07 21.25 -10.53
CA ILE A 41 -27.05 20.76 -11.51
C ILE A 41 -27.72 19.46 -11.03
N ASN A 42 -26.93 18.55 -10.46
CA ASN A 42 -27.38 17.28 -9.90
C ASN A 42 -26.83 17.07 -8.48
N PRO A 43 -27.55 17.48 -7.42
CA PRO A 43 -27.11 17.33 -6.03
C PRO A 43 -26.88 15.89 -5.55
N ASN A 44 -27.39 14.89 -6.28
CA ASN A 44 -27.21 13.48 -5.97
C ASN A 44 -26.08 12.81 -6.78
N PHE A 45 -25.17 13.60 -7.35
CA PHE A 45 -24.10 13.08 -8.21
C PHE A 45 -22.90 12.56 -7.39
N ALA A 46 -23.03 11.36 -6.82
CA ALA A 46 -22.03 10.73 -5.96
C ALA A 46 -20.59 10.74 -6.57
N ALA A 47 -20.48 10.46 -7.89
CA ALA A 47 -19.19 10.46 -8.56
C ALA A 47 -18.50 11.82 -8.56
N ALA A 48 -19.26 12.93 -8.66
CA ALA A 48 -18.69 14.27 -8.60
C ALA A 48 -18.14 14.61 -7.20
N PHE A 49 -18.82 14.21 -6.13
CA PHE A 49 -18.31 14.33 -4.77
C PHE A 49 -17.00 13.54 -4.58
N ASN A 50 -16.95 12.28 -5.05
CA ASN A 50 -15.72 11.48 -5.01
C ASN A 50 -14.56 12.14 -5.78
N ASN A 51 -14.84 12.75 -6.94
CA ASN A 51 -13.84 13.41 -7.77
C ASN A 51 -13.34 14.73 -7.15
N ILE A 52 -14.23 15.51 -6.50
CA ILE A 52 -13.83 16.67 -5.69
C ILE A 52 -12.85 16.23 -4.61
N ALA A 53 -13.19 15.17 -3.87
CA ALA A 53 -12.34 14.67 -2.80
C ALA A 53 -10.94 14.29 -3.28
N ASN A 54 -10.82 13.65 -4.44
CA ASN A 54 -9.52 13.33 -5.02
C ASN A 54 -8.71 14.60 -5.32
N SER A 55 -9.32 15.65 -5.85
CA SER A 55 -8.66 16.94 -6.12
C SER A 55 -8.27 17.65 -4.81
N LEU A 56 -9.14 17.61 -3.79
CA LEU A 56 -8.84 18.15 -2.46
C LEU A 56 -7.66 17.44 -1.77
N ILE A 57 -7.55 16.12 -1.94
CA ILE A 57 -6.38 15.35 -1.44
C ILE A 57 -5.09 15.86 -2.09
N GLU A 58 -5.09 16.16 -3.39
CA GLU A 58 -3.89 16.65 -4.07
C GLU A 58 -3.45 18.04 -3.56
N ILE A 59 -4.38 18.94 -3.28
CA ILE A 59 -4.07 20.27 -2.71
C ILE A 59 -3.87 20.27 -1.18
N GLY A 60 -4.09 19.11 -0.51
CA GLY A 60 -3.85 18.94 0.93
C GLY A 60 -5.01 19.30 1.84
N ASP A 61 -6.19 19.58 1.31
CA ASP A 61 -7.42 19.81 2.11
C ASP A 61 -8.11 18.47 2.43
N PHE A 62 -7.53 17.75 3.41
CA PHE A 62 -7.97 16.41 3.76
C PHE A 62 -9.30 16.38 4.53
N GLU A 63 -9.63 17.44 5.25
CA GLU A 63 -10.90 17.53 5.98
C GLU A 63 -12.07 17.62 4.98
N SER A 64 -12.00 18.59 4.05
CA SER A 64 -13.01 18.72 3.00
C SER A 64 -13.07 17.47 2.10
N ALA A 65 -11.96 16.78 1.89
CA ALA A 65 -11.95 15.51 1.18
C ALA A 65 -12.73 14.42 1.93
N ALA A 66 -12.58 14.32 3.25
CA ALA A 66 -13.32 13.37 4.08
C ALA A 66 -14.84 13.65 4.04
N ASP A 67 -15.25 14.93 4.10
CA ASP A 67 -16.65 15.35 3.97
C ASP A 67 -17.25 14.94 2.62
N ASN A 68 -16.53 15.24 1.53
CA ASN A 68 -17.00 14.91 0.18
C ASN A 68 -17.05 13.38 -0.06
N LEU A 69 -16.08 12.62 0.43
CA LEU A 69 -16.13 11.15 0.36
C LEU A 69 -17.29 10.59 1.17
N SER A 70 -17.57 11.17 2.35
CA SER A 70 -18.69 10.75 3.17
C SER A 70 -20.03 11.00 2.50
N GLU A 71 -20.16 12.13 1.79
CA GLU A 71 -21.35 12.44 1.01
C GLU A 71 -21.48 11.51 -0.21
N ALA A 72 -20.38 11.22 -0.92
CA ALA A 72 -20.38 10.25 -2.02
C ALA A 72 -20.88 8.88 -1.56
N ILE A 73 -20.39 8.40 -0.40
CA ILE A 73 -20.80 7.11 0.19
C ILE A 73 -22.24 7.16 0.68
N ARG A 74 -22.71 8.28 1.24
CA ARG A 74 -24.11 8.44 1.65
C ARG A 74 -25.06 8.33 0.44
N LEU A 75 -24.68 8.91 -0.69
CA LEU A 75 -25.46 8.87 -1.94
C LEU A 75 -25.39 7.51 -2.64
N ASN A 76 -24.22 6.86 -2.61
CA ASN A 76 -24.00 5.53 -3.18
C ASN A 76 -23.12 4.68 -2.25
N PRO A 77 -23.72 3.95 -1.27
CA PRO A 77 -22.97 3.17 -0.29
C PRO A 77 -22.13 2.03 -0.89
N ASP A 78 -22.47 1.55 -2.06
CA ASP A 78 -21.79 0.45 -2.74
C ASP A 78 -20.72 0.96 -3.74
N ASP A 79 -20.44 2.27 -3.79
CA ASP A 79 -19.37 2.82 -4.64
C ASP A 79 -17.99 2.36 -4.16
N ALA A 80 -17.40 1.46 -4.95
CA ALA A 80 -16.10 0.88 -4.68
C ALA A 80 -14.97 1.93 -4.62
N ASN A 81 -15.05 2.97 -5.45
CA ASN A 81 -14.02 4.02 -5.53
C ASN A 81 -14.09 4.93 -4.30
N ALA A 82 -15.28 5.41 -3.94
CA ALA A 82 -15.47 6.26 -2.78
C ALA A 82 -15.07 5.53 -1.48
N ASN A 83 -15.51 4.27 -1.31
CA ASN A 83 -15.11 3.42 -0.19
C ASN A 83 -13.58 3.22 -0.14
N SER A 84 -12.95 2.94 -1.27
CA SER A 84 -11.49 2.76 -1.35
C SER A 84 -10.73 4.05 -1.04
N ASN A 85 -11.20 5.19 -1.55
CA ASN A 85 -10.56 6.49 -1.36
C ASN A 85 -10.62 6.95 0.10
N ILE A 86 -11.76 6.77 0.79
CA ILE A 86 -11.85 7.12 2.22
C ILE A 86 -10.97 6.21 3.08
N ILE A 87 -10.94 4.89 2.81
CA ILE A 87 -10.04 3.97 3.52
C ILE A 87 -8.58 4.37 3.31
N LYS A 88 -8.21 4.77 2.10
CA LYS A 88 -6.87 5.25 1.77
C LYS A 88 -6.53 6.56 2.49
N LEU A 89 -7.45 7.52 2.53
CA LEU A 89 -7.30 8.77 3.27
C LEU A 89 -7.01 8.51 4.75
N LEU A 90 -7.71 7.56 5.37
CA LEU A 90 -7.56 7.19 6.78
C LEU A 90 -6.21 6.55 7.13
N THR A 91 -5.38 6.19 6.15
CA THR A 91 -4.00 5.71 6.40
C THR A 91 -3.03 6.85 6.75
N PHE A 92 -3.34 8.10 6.37
CA PHE A 92 -2.46 9.27 6.59
C PHE A 92 -3.17 10.49 7.20
N TYR A 93 -4.50 10.44 7.37
CA TYR A 93 -5.26 11.51 7.96
C TYR A 93 -6.32 10.99 8.95
N THR A 94 -6.58 11.74 10.00
CA THR A 94 -7.67 11.47 10.96
C THR A 94 -8.68 12.61 10.88
N PRO A 95 -9.85 12.39 10.26
CA PRO A 95 -10.92 13.39 10.17
C PRO A 95 -11.47 13.76 11.56
N LYS A 96 -12.05 14.96 11.68
CA LYS A 96 -12.74 15.39 12.90
C LYS A 96 -13.92 14.49 13.23
N GLU A 97 -14.26 14.37 14.51
CA GLU A 97 -15.32 13.47 15.00
C GLU A 97 -16.73 13.81 14.50
N GLN A 98 -16.93 15.00 13.94
CA GLN A 98 -18.24 15.49 13.47
C GLN A 98 -18.70 14.84 12.16
N ILE A 99 -17.81 14.18 11.42
CA ILE A 99 -18.15 13.57 10.14
C ILE A 99 -18.90 12.25 10.37
N LEU A 100 -20.17 12.20 9.99
CA LEU A 100 -21.04 11.03 10.15
C LEU A 100 -20.80 10.02 9.01
N ASN A 101 -19.73 9.22 9.12
CA ASN A 101 -19.44 8.14 8.20
C ASN A 101 -19.05 6.87 8.96
N SER A 102 -19.66 5.73 8.64
CA SER A 102 -19.44 4.46 9.34
C SER A 102 -18.01 3.95 9.24
N LEU A 103 -17.30 4.17 8.11
CA LEU A 103 -15.91 3.76 7.94
C LEU A 103 -14.96 4.60 8.80
N ILE A 104 -15.22 5.91 8.91
CA ILE A 104 -14.47 6.80 9.82
C ILE A 104 -14.70 6.37 11.26
N GLN A 105 -15.95 6.10 11.68
CA GLN A 105 -16.26 5.65 13.03
C GLN A 105 -15.57 4.33 13.36
N ILE A 106 -15.65 3.34 12.46
CA ILE A 106 -14.96 2.04 12.63
C ILE A 106 -13.44 2.26 12.73
N ASN A 107 -12.87 3.12 11.88
CA ASN A 107 -11.45 3.43 11.93
C ASN A 107 -11.05 4.04 13.28
N ASN A 108 -11.84 4.97 13.81
CA ASN A 108 -11.59 5.60 15.11
C ASN A 108 -11.64 4.57 16.25
N GLU A 109 -12.56 3.61 16.20
CA GLU A 109 -12.60 2.51 17.18
C GLU A 109 -11.38 1.58 17.04
N ILE A 110 -10.97 1.25 15.82
CA ILE A 110 -9.76 0.45 15.58
C ILE A 110 -8.52 1.17 16.13
N ARG A 111 -8.39 2.47 15.92
CA ARG A 111 -7.25 3.26 16.41
C ARG A 111 -7.15 3.37 17.93
N LYS A 112 -8.27 3.14 18.66
CA LYS A 112 -8.27 3.05 20.13
C LYS A 112 -7.69 1.73 20.64
N ILE A 113 -7.56 0.72 19.78
CA ILE A 113 -6.96 -0.57 20.14
C ILE A 113 -5.46 -0.35 20.34
N LYS A 114 -5.08 -0.10 21.58
CA LYS A 114 -3.66 -0.05 21.95
C LYS A 114 -3.18 -1.48 22.14
N ILE A 115 -2.22 -1.90 21.32
CA ILE A 115 -1.40 -3.03 21.68
C ILE A 115 -0.65 -2.56 22.93
N LYS A 116 -1.03 -3.08 24.12
CA LYS A 116 -0.36 -2.74 25.39
C LYS A 116 1.07 -3.28 25.34
N ASN A 117 1.93 -2.63 24.60
CA ASN A 117 3.31 -3.01 24.46
C ASN A 117 4.18 -2.00 25.20
N ASN A 118 4.75 -2.47 26.33
CA ASN A 118 6.08 -2.00 26.66
C ASN A 118 7.00 -2.45 25.52
N ILE A 119 7.75 -1.54 24.93
CA ILE A 119 8.73 -1.77 23.84
C ILE A 119 9.65 -2.97 24.11
N SER A 120 9.75 -3.41 25.37
CA SER A 120 10.57 -4.53 25.84
C SER A 120 9.85 -5.89 25.92
N LYS A 121 8.53 -6.01 25.63
CA LYS A 121 7.84 -7.30 25.78
C LYS A 121 7.68 -8.04 24.46
N VAL A 122 7.85 -9.36 24.52
CA VAL A 122 7.58 -10.30 23.42
C VAL A 122 6.11 -10.18 23.00
N ILE A 123 5.87 -10.07 21.70
CA ILE A 123 4.53 -10.11 21.10
C ILE A 123 4.14 -11.58 20.98
N SER A 124 3.26 -12.05 21.86
CA SER A 124 2.77 -13.43 21.81
C SER A 124 1.81 -13.64 20.62
N ASP A 125 1.64 -14.91 20.22
CA ASP A 125 0.62 -15.29 19.23
C ASP A 125 -0.76 -14.82 19.64
N ASN A 126 -1.11 -14.98 20.92
CA ASN A 126 -2.38 -14.50 21.47
C ASN A 126 -2.58 -13.00 21.31
N THR A 127 -1.49 -12.20 21.35
CA THR A 127 -1.57 -10.75 21.10
C THR A 127 -1.95 -10.47 19.64
N ALA A 128 -1.32 -11.15 18.70
CA ALA A 128 -1.62 -11.02 17.26
C ALA A 128 -3.03 -11.53 16.94
N ILE A 129 -3.43 -12.67 17.50
CA ILE A 129 -4.76 -13.25 17.34
C ILE A 129 -5.85 -12.32 17.90
N ASN A 130 -5.67 -11.81 19.12
CA ASN A 130 -6.65 -10.92 19.75
C ASN A 130 -6.78 -9.59 19.00
N LEU A 131 -5.68 -9.05 18.48
CA LEU A 131 -5.70 -7.86 17.63
C LEU A 131 -6.59 -8.10 16.42
N PHE A 132 -6.36 -9.20 15.70
CA PHE A 132 -7.15 -9.57 14.54
C PHE A 132 -8.62 -9.79 14.88
N LEU A 133 -8.94 -10.61 15.88
CA LEU A 133 -10.31 -10.92 16.25
C LEU A 133 -11.11 -9.68 16.70
N THR A 134 -10.46 -8.75 17.42
CA THR A 134 -11.08 -7.51 17.85
C THR A 134 -11.40 -6.60 16.68
N THR A 135 -10.45 -6.43 15.75
CA THR A 135 -10.65 -5.59 14.56
C THR A 135 -11.67 -6.18 13.60
N THR A 136 -11.66 -7.50 13.42
CA THR A 136 -12.60 -8.20 12.55
C THR A 136 -14.05 -8.05 13.04
N LYS A 137 -14.28 -8.07 14.34
CA LYS A 137 -15.62 -7.80 14.90
C LYS A 137 -16.16 -6.42 14.52
N LEU A 138 -15.29 -5.40 14.50
CA LEU A 138 -15.66 -4.03 14.15
C LEU A 138 -16.02 -3.87 12.67
N ILE A 139 -15.35 -4.61 11.77
CA ILE A 139 -15.54 -4.47 10.33
C ILE A 139 -16.46 -5.52 9.69
N ASN A 140 -16.83 -6.61 10.41
CA ASN A 140 -17.54 -7.77 9.84
C ASN A 140 -18.87 -7.44 9.13
N LYS A 141 -19.59 -6.42 9.56
CA LYS A 141 -20.84 -6.00 8.91
C LYS A 141 -20.63 -5.48 7.48
N ASN A 142 -19.43 -4.96 7.18
CA ASN A 142 -19.13 -4.22 5.96
C ASN A 142 -18.13 -4.93 5.02
N LEU A 143 -17.39 -5.97 5.51
CA LEU A 143 -16.34 -6.66 4.74
C LEU A 143 -16.81 -7.18 3.38
N LYS A 144 -18.02 -7.72 3.28
CA LYS A 144 -18.57 -8.26 2.04
C LYS A 144 -18.83 -7.20 0.97
N LYS A 145 -18.92 -5.94 1.36
CA LYS A 145 -19.23 -4.80 0.48
C LYS A 145 -18.00 -3.96 0.14
N LEU A 146 -16.88 -4.15 0.87
CA LEU A 146 -15.69 -3.32 0.72
C LEU A 146 -14.77 -3.91 -0.37
N THR A 147 -14.77 -3.28 -1.53
CA THR A 147 -13.83 -3.55 -2.61
C THR A 147 -12.56 -2.71 -2.45
N TYR A 148 -11.74 -3.02 -1.46
CA TYR A 148 -10.43 -2.39 -1.28
C TYR A 148 -9.37 -3.27 -1.95
N GLN A 149 -8.58 -2.72 -2.90
CA GLN A 149 -7.68 -3.53 -3.74
C GLN A 149 -6.32 -3.84 -3.09
N GLU A 150 -5.89 -3.00 -2.12
CA GLU A 150 -4.56 -3.14 -1.53
C GLU A 150 -4.38 -4.48 -0.81
N THR A 151 -3.19 -5.05 -0.95
CA THR A 151 -2.76 -6.31 -0.31
C THR A 151 -1.51 -6.14 0.55
N GLN A 152 -0.95 -4.93 0.58
CA GLN A 152 0.28 -4.58 1.27
C GLN A 152 0.01 -3.47 2.28
N ILE A 153 0.47 -3.64 3.50
CA ILE A 153 0.43 -2.59 4.52
C ILE A 153 1.71 -1.78 4.41
N TYR A 154 1.58 -0.47 4.22
CA TYR A 154 2.70 0.48 4.18
C TYR A 154 2.73 1.35 5.43
N ARG A 155 3.96 1.71 5.83
CA ARG A 155 4.26 2.89 6.65
C ARG A 155 5.23 3.75 5.83
N ASN A 156 4.68 4.79 5.22
CA ASN A 156 5.41 5.68 4.33
C ASN A 156 6.02 6.85 5.11
N ASN A 157 7.24 7.24 4.73
CA ASN A 157 7.72 8.60 4.90
C ASN A 157 7.30 9.46 3.70
N THR A 158 7.75 10.72 3.65
CA THR A 158 7.44 11.66 2.56
C THR A 158 8.36 11.50 1.34
N THR A 159 9.37 10.62 1.41
CA THR A 159 10.32 10.43 0.31
C THR A 159 9.67 9.60 -0.79
N SER A 160 9.57 10.16 -1.99
CA SER A 160 9.11 9.40 -3.14
C SER A 160 10.19 8.43 -3.61
N LEU A 161 9.82 7.15 -3.72
CA LEU A 161 10.70 6.12 -4.28
C LEU A 161 10.49 5.97 -5.79
N ASN A 162 9.50 6.64 -6.38
CA ASN A 162 9.11 6.58 -7.79
C ASN A 162 9.09 5.16 -8.39
N CYS A 163 8.75 4.15 -7.57
CA CYS A 163 8.81 2.75 -7.97
C CYS A 163 7.92 2.44 -9.19
N ARG A 164 6.78 3.15 -9.35
CA ARG A 164 5.91 3.00 -10.53
C ARG A 164 6.65 3.42 -11.80
N ARG A 165 7.25 4.63 -11.81
CA ARG A 165 8.07 5.12 -12.92
C ARG A 165 9.19 4.12 -13.25
N HIS A 166 9.94 3.71 -12.23
CA HIS A 166 11.10 2.81 -12.41
C HIS A 166 10.69 1.47 -13.03
N MET A 167 9.60 0.89 -12.57
CA MET A 167 9.11 -0.37 -13.09
C MET A 167 8.52 -0.24 -14.50
N SER A 168 7.89 0.88 -14.84
CA SER A 168 7.41 1.14 -16.21
C SER A 168 8.57 1.28 -17.19
N ILE A 169 9.62 2.03 -16.84
CA ILE A 169 10.83 2.14 -17.66
C ILE A 169 11.47 0.75 -17.87
N PHE A 170 11.60 -0.04 -16.81
CA PHE A 170 12.15 -1.39 -16.93
C PHE A 170 11.33 -2.26 -17.88
N LYS A 171 10.00 -2.27 -17.75
CA LYS A 171 9.12 -3.08 -18.60
C LYS A 171 9.11 -2.66 -20.06
N GLU A 172 9.16 -1.35 -20.34
CA GLU A 172 9.08 -0.82 -21.69
C GLU A 172 10.42 -0.88 -22.43
N HIS A 173 11.53 -0.66 -21.72
CA HIS A 173 12.84 -0.46 -22.33
C HIS A 173 13.90 -1.49 -21.93
N ASN A 174 13.56 -2.41 -21.01
CA ASN A 174 14.48 -3.40 -20.45
C ASN A 174 15.80 -2.76 -19.95
N ILE A 175 15.70 -1.69 -19.17
CA ILE A 175 16.82 -1.02 -18.50
C ILE A 175 16.50 -0.84 -17.02
N ILE A 176 17.53 -0.81 -16.17
CA ILE A 176 17.37 -0.53 -14.75
C ILE A 176 17.60 0.96 -14.51
N PRO A 177 16.63 1.74 -13.99
CA PRO A 177 16.80 3.16 -13.71
C PRO A 177 17.93 3.46 -12.73
N GLU A 178 18.58 4.61 -12.90
CA GLU A 178 19.75 5.04 -12.12
C GLU A 178 19.52 4.96 -10.62
N PHE A 179 18.39 5.48 -10.15
CA PHE A 179 17.98 5.43 -8.73
C PHE A 179 18.02 4.03 -8.13
N CYS A 180 17.67 3.00 -8.91
CA CYS A 180 17.58 1.64 -8.42
C CYS A 180 18.95 1.03 -8.08
N PHE A 181 20.04 1.60 -8.58
CA PHE A 181 21.41 1.18 -8.25
C PHE A 181 21.84 1.56 -6.82
N SER A 182 21.22 2.58 -6.24
CA SER A 182 21.39 2.98 -4.83
C SER A 182 20.25 2.55 -3.92
N CYS A 183 19.19 1.94 -4.47
CA CYS A 183 18.06 1.46 -3.68
C CYS A 183 18.38 0.09 -3.08
N PHE A 184 18.42 0.03 -1.75
CA PHE A 184 18.58 -1.20 -0.98
C PHE A 184 17.33 -1.46 -0.13
N LYS A 185 17.14 -2.71 0.27
CA LYS A 185 16.03 -3.12 1.11
C LYS A 185 16.51 -4.08 2.17
N VAL A 186 16.12 -3.84 3.40
CA VAL A 186 16.15 -4.87 4.43
C VAL A 186 14.91 -5.72 4.25
N GLN A 187 15.08 -7.00 4.00
CA GLN A 187 14.00 -7.98 3.87
C GLN A 187 13.96 -8.88 5.09
N VAL A 188 12.78 -9.08 5.64
CA VAL A 188 12.47 -10.05 6.69
C VAL A 188 11.48 -11.05 6.12
N GLU A 189 11.71 -12.34 6.36
CA GLU A 189 10.87 -13.44 5.90
C GLU A 189 10.15 -14.12 7.07
N PRO A 190 8.89 -13.75 7.39
CA PRO A 190 8.07 -14.47 8.34
C PRO A 190 7.78 -15.91 7.90
N ASN A 191 7.66 -16.83 8.86
CA ASN A 191 7.38 -18.24 8.57
C ASN A 191 5.88 -18.54 8.50
N SER A 192 5.05 -17.67 9.07
CA SER A 192 3.60 -17.86 9.20
C SER A 192 2.86 -16.52 9.08
N VAL A 193 1.53 -16.57 8.88
CA VAL A 193 0.70 -15.35 8.86
C VAL A 193 0.69 -14.67 10.23
N ILE A 194 0.77 -15.42 11.32
CA ILE A 194 0.88 -14.84 12.67
C ILE A 194 2.20 -14.10 12.83
N ASP A 195 3.31 -14.64 12.35
CA ASP A 195 4.61 -13.95 12.39
C ASP A 195 4.61 -12.71 11.50
N LEU A 196 3.89 -12.73 10.35
CA LEU A 196 3.71 -11.55 9.51
C LEU A 196 2.92 -10.45 10.25
N ILE A 197 1.87 -10.81 11.00
CA ILE A 197 1.11 -9.85 11.82
C ILE A 197 1.98 -9.27 12.93
N LYS A 198 2.78 -10.11 13.63
CA LYS A 198 3.74 -9.63 14.64
C LYS A 198 4.79 -8.70 14.04
N LEU A 199 5.33 -9.08 12.87
CA LEU A 199 6.31 -8.25 12.15
C LEU A 199 5.71 -6.90 11.75
N PHE A 200 4.45 -6.87 11.32
CA PHE A 200 3.75 -5.63 11.03
C PHE A 200 3.67 -4.73 12.28
N VAL A 201 3.32 -5.29 13.44
CA VAL A 201 3.30 -4.54 14.71
C VAL A 201 4.68 -3.97 15.04
N VAL A 202 5.73 -4.77 14.88
CA VAL A 202 7.12 -4.31 15.06
C VAL A 202 7.42 -3.17 14.09
N PHE A 203 7.10 -3.33 12.81
CA PHE A 203 7.37 -2.31 11.78
C PHE A 203 6.59 -1.01 11.99
N ASP A 204 5.37 -1.08 12.53
CA ASP A 204 4.58 0.12 12.87
C ASP A 204 5.23 0.94 13.98
N GLU A 205 5.82 0.27 14.98
CA GLU A 205 6.45 0.89 16.15
C GLU A 205 7.93 1.24 15.93
N LEU A 206 8.57 0.70 14.87
CA LEU A 206 10.00 0.88 14.63
C LEU A 206 10.34 2.36 14.51
N ASP A 207 11.32 2.79 15.29
CA ASP A 207 11.88 4.13 15.20
C ASP A 207 13.18 4.07 14.42
N LEU A 208 13.21 4.74 13.28
CA LEU A 208 14.35 4.81 12.36
C LEU A 208 14.64 6.29 12.10
N ASP A 209 15.91 6.66 12.07
CA ASP A 209 16.38 8.05 11.95
C ASP A 209 15.72 8.80 10.78
N GLU A 210 15.59 8.15 9.62
CA GLU A 210 14.94 8.71 8.43
C GLU A 210 13.47 8.29 8.30
N ASN A 211 12.89 7.61 9.31
CA ASN A 211 11.56 7.03 9.25
C ASN A 211 11.30 6.27 7.94
N ASN A 212 12.27 5.46 7.52
CA ASN A 212 12.28 4.77 6.24
C ASN A 212 10.95 4.12 5.90
N THR A 213 10.51 4.28 4.64
CA THR A 213 9.33 3.59 4.13
C THR A 213 9.50 2.09 4.33
N ARG A 214 8.47 1.47 4.88
CA ARG A 214 8.45 0.02 5.16
C ARG A 214 7.10 -0.59 4.85
N LYS A 215 7.08 -1.86 4.56
CA LYS A 215 5.85 -2.59 4.25
C LYS A 215 5.89 -4.05 4.66
N CYS A 216 4.71 -4.60 4.96
CA CYS A 216 4.47 -6.02 5.12
C CYS A 216 3.46 -6.52 4.09
N TYR A 217 3.64 -7.72 3.57
CA TYR A 217 2.76 -8.27 2.55
C TYR A 217 2.91 -9.78 2.35
N VAL A 218 1.91 -10.37 1.72
CA VAL A 218 1.94 -11.73 1.16
C VAL A 218 2.45 -11.68 -0.28
N GLU A 219 3.34 -12.59 -0.66
CA GLU A 219 3.90 -12.63 -2.00
C GLU A 219 2.92 -13.30 -2.97
N LEU A 220 2.48 -12.55 -3.97
CA LEU A 220 1.49 -13.00 -4.95
C LEU A 220 2.11 -13.35 -6.31
N ARG A 221 3.41 -13.10 -6.50
CA ARG A 221 4.11 -13.38 -7.76
C ARG A 221 4.62 -14.83 -7.77
N PRO A 222 4.33 -15.61 -8.81
CA PRO A 222 4.67 -17.05 -8.85
C PRO A 222 6.18 -17.31 -8.80
N ASN A 223 6.99 -16.43 -9.40
CA ASN A 223 8.43 -16.64 -9.60
C ASN A 223 9.31 -16.03 -8.48
N VAL A 224 8.73 -15.56 -7.39
CA VAL A 224 9.47 -14.94 -6.28
C VAL A 224 9.38 -15.84 -5.06
N SER A 225 10.52 -16.24 -4.48
CA SER A 225 10.58 -17.11 -3.29
C SER A 225 9.93 -16.50 -2.05
N GLY A 226 9.53 -17.35 -1.11
CA GLY A 226 8.92 -16.97 0.17
C GLY A 226 7.46 -16.55 0.05
N PHE A 227 6.65 -16.83 1.07
CA PHE A 227 5.21 -16.52 1.08
C PHE A 227 4.91 -15.19 1.76
N TYR A 228 5.67 -14.83 2.77
CA TYR A 228 5.47 -13.65 3.62
C TYR A 228 6.72 -12.77 3.61
N LYS A 229 6.53 -11.46 3.55
CA LYS A 229 7.66 -10.52 3.51
C LYS A 229 7.40 -9.23 4.27
N GLY A 230 8.43 -8.78 4.98
CA GLY A 230 8.59 -7.40 5.42
C GLY A 230 9.74 -6.74 4.67
N LEU A 231 9.58 -5.50 4.23
CA LEU A 231 10.62 -4.72 3.56
C LEU A 231 10.78 -3.35 4.20
N ILE A 232 12.03 -2.91 4.37
CA ILE A 232 12.39 -1.53 4.72
C ILE A 232 13.26 -0.98 3.60
N TYR A 233 12.92 0.18 3.05
CA TYR A 233 13.63 0.81 1.95
C TYR A 233 14.76 1.68 2.46
N CYS A 234 15.94 1.52 1.89
CA CYS A 234 17.17 2.22 2.26
C CYS A 234 17.78 2.90 1.03
N ASN A 235 18.48 4.01 1.26
CA ASN A 235 19.12 4.81 0.22
C ASN A 235 20.59 4.45 -0.03
N SER A 236 21.17 3.55 0.79
CA SER A 236 22.54 3.04 0.65
C SER A 236 22.68 1.65 1.23
N LEU A 237 23.74 0.94 0.82
CA LEU A 237 24.12 -0.36 1.39
C LEU A 237 24.50 -0.26 2.87
N GLU A 238 25.20 0.81 3.25
CA GLU A 238 25.58 1.06 4.64
C GLU A 238 24.37 1.21 5.54
N GLN A 239 23.41 2.08 5.14
CA GLN A 239 22.15 2.25 5.87
C GLN A 239 21.40 0.91 6.00
N ALA A 240 21.31 0.15 4.88
CA ALA A 240 20.63 -1.14 4.88
C ALA A 240 21.27 -2.13 5.84
N ASN A 241 22.60 -2.21 5.88
CA ASN A 241 23.33 -3.10 6.80
C ASN A 241 23.12 -2.70 8.27
N ASN A 242 23.12 -1.40 8.59
CA ASN A 242 22.89 -0.91 9.94
C ASN A 242 21.45 -1.22 10.39
N ILE A 243 20.46 -0.92 9.53
CA ILE A 243 19.06 -1.22 9.81
C ILE A 243 18.83 -2.72 9.91
N ALA A 244 19.47 -3.56 9.08
CA ALA A 244 19.33 -5.02 9.16
C ALA A 244 19.78 -5.57 10.52
N LYS A 245 20.92 -5.12 11.02
CA LYS A 245 21.42 -5.51 12.37
C LYS A 245 20.45 -5.08 13.47
N TYR A 246 19.94 -3.85 13.39
CA TYR A 246 18.99 -3.33 14.36
C TYR A 246 17.67 -4.11 14.34
N VAL A 247 17.13 -4.36 13.14
CA VAL A 247 15.88 -5.11 12.95
C VAL A 247 16.01 -6.55 13.42
N ASP A 248 17.13 -7.23 13.13
CA ASP A 248 17.39 -8.59 13.59
C ASP A 248 17.35 -8.68 15.14
N LEU A 249 18.01 -7.73 15.81
CA LEU A 249 17.98 -7.64 17.29
C LEU A 249 16.55 -7.41 17.83
N ILE A 250 15.79 -6.49 17.21
CA ILE A 250 14.40 -6.20 17.62
C ILE A 250 13.50 -7.41 17.42
N ILE A 251 13.64 -8.12 16.28
CA ILE A 251 12.84 -9.32 15.98
C ILE A 251 13.10 -10.40 17.03
N LYS A 252 14.36 -10.69 17.34
CA LYS A 252 14.74 -11.67 18.37
C LYS A 252 14.14 -11.33 19.74
N ASN A 253 14.17 -10.06 20.11
CA ASN A 253 13.66 -9.59 21.40
C ASN A 253 12.14 -9.51 21.47
N ARG A 254 11.46 -9.14 20.35
CA ARG A 254 10.05 -8.83 20.33
C ARG A 254 9.17 -9.97 19.79
N ILE A 255 9.67 -10.76 18.86
CA ILE A 255 8.95 -11.89 18.27
C ILE A 255 9.45 -13.20 18.86
N GLY A 256 10.69 -13.24 19.33
CA GLY A 256 11.30 -14.43 19.95
C GLY A 256 11.69 -15.50 18.93
N LEU A 257 11.85 -15.12 17.66
CA LEU A 257 12.16 -16.02 16.55
C LEU A 257 13.38 -15.54 15.77
N ASP A 258 14.16 -16.49 15.27
CA ASP A 258 15.19 -16.23 14.27
C ASP A 258 14.57 -16.19 12.87
N LEU A 259 13.99 -15.05 12.52
CA LEU A 259 13.51 -14.82 11.15
C LEU A 259 14.69 -14.42 10.26
N LEU A 260 14.65 -14.88 9.00
CA LEU A 260 15.69 -14.53 8.03
C LEU A 260 15.63 -13.02 7.73
N VAL A 261 16.71 -12.30 8.08
CA VAL A 261 16.90 -10.88 7.77
C VAL A 261 18.02 -10.75 6.75
N THR A 262 17.73 -10.22 5.58
CA THR A 262 18.68 -10.07 4.49
C THR A 262 18.70 -8.65 3.94
N VAL A 263 19.80 -8.25 3.30
CA VAL A 263 19.89 -7.01 2.54
C VAL A 263 19.85 -7.34 1.06
N LYS A 264 18.93 -6.71 0.33
CA LYS A 264 18.78 -6.86 -1.12
C LYS A 264 18.94 -5.53 -1.84
N ARG A 265 19.48 -5.59 -3.06
CA ARG A 265 19.55 -4.45 -3.97
C ARG A 265 18.31 -4.40 -4.87
N GLY A 266 17.69 -3.26 -5.01
CA GLY A 266 16.63 -2.99 -5.97
C GLY A 266 15.39 -3.89 -5.88
N CYS A 267 14.82 -4.18 -7.05
CA CYS A 267 13.61 -4.99 -7.19
C CYS A 267 13.94 -6.40 -7.69
N SER A 268 13.17 -7.39 -7.21
CA SER A 268 13.39 -8.83 -7.53
C SER A 268 13.19 -9.17 -9.02
N GLU A 269 12.65 -8.26 -9.80
CA GLU A 269 12.46 -8.39 -11.24
C GLU A 269 13.75 -8.13 -12.05
N TYR A 270 14.66 -7.30 -11.52
CA TYR A 270 15.87 -6.91 -12.23
C TYR A 270 16.85 -8.08 -12.46
N PRO A 271 17.14 -8.92 -11.48
CA PRO A 271 18.01 -10.07 -11.68
C PRO A 271 17.51 -11.09 -12.71
N LEU A 272 16.19 -11.11 -12.98
CA LEU A 272 15.64 -12.00 -14.02
C LEU A 272 16.12 -11.60 -15.43
N SER A 273 16.34 -10.31 -15.68
CA SER A 273 16.86 -9.79 -16.96
C SER A 273 18.36 -9.47 -16.92
N PHE A 274 18.87 -9.17 -15.74
CA PHE A 274 20.27 -8.79 -15.49
C PHE A 274 20.79 -9.56 -14.28
N PRO A 275 21.21 -10.84 -14.44
CA PRO A 275 21.68 -11.66 -13.32
C PRO A 275 22.82 -11.01 -12.51
N GLU A 276 23.73 -10.29 -13.18
CA GLU A 276 24.84 -9.58 -12.57
C GLU A 276 24.43 -8.40 -11.66
N TYR A 277 23.17 -8.01 -11.66
CA TYR A 277 22.68 -6.88 -10.85
C TYR A 277 22.81 -7.13 -9.34
N GLU A 278 22.64 -8.36 -8.89
CA GLU A 278 22.79 -8.76 -7.49
C GLU A 278 24.21 -9.27 -7.18
N GLU A 279 25.04 -9.54 -8.19
CA GLU A 279 26.40 -10.05 -7.98
C GLU A 279 27.28 -9.05 -7.25
N THR A 280 28.09 -9.58 -6.32
CA THR A 280 29.07 -8.80 -5.56
C THR A 280 30.47 -9.35 -5.78
N ASN A 281 31.47 -8.47 -5.76
CA ASN A 281 32.88 -8.86 -5.78
C ASN A 281 33.33 -9.37 -4.39
N LYS A 282 34.61 -9.80 -4.30
CA LYS A 282 35.21 -10.30 -3.05
C LYS A 282 35.14 -9.34 -1.86
N ASN A 283 34.95 -8.04 -2.13
CA ASN A 283 34.84 -6.98 -1.12
C ASN A 283 33.38 -6.64 -0.78
N GLY A 284 32.41 -7.39 -1.29
CA GLY A 284 30.97 -7.15 -1.07
C GLY A 284 30.38 -6.00 -1.89
N ASN A 285 31.11 -5.42 -2.84
CA ASN A 285 30.63 -4.35 -3.70
C ASN A 285 29.92 -4.95 -4.91
N HIS A 286 28.76 -4.40 -5.29
CA HIS A 286 28.04 -4.82 -6.49
C HIS A 286 28.85 -4.58 -7.76
N VAL A 287 28.88 -5.59 -8.63
CA VAL A 287 29.67 -5.62 -9.88
C VAL A 287 29.01 -4.74 -10.91
N MET A 288 27.70 -4.90 -11.15
CA MET A 288 26.97 -4.14 -12.12
C MET A 288 26.82 -2.68 -11.70
N LYS A 289 27.20 -1.77 -12.61
CA LYS A 289 27.04 -0.33 -12.48
C LYS A 289 26.02 0.20 -13.49
N TYR A 290 25.45 1.37 -13.18
CA TYR A 290 24.56 2.07 -14.11
C TYR A 290 25.26 2.39 -15.42
N SER A 291 24.57 2.11 -16.53
CA SER A 291 25.08 2.43 -17.87
C SER A 291 24.67 3.85 -18.26
N SER A 292 25.65 4.69 -18.60
CA SER A 292 25.38 6.07 -19.06
C SER A 292 24.48 6.16 -20.29
N ASN A 293 24.47 5.10 -21.12
CA ASN A 293 23.59 5.02 -22.30
C ASN A 293 22.12 4.95 -21.95
N TRP A 294 21.78 4.53 -20.75
CA TRP A 294 20.40 4.43 -20.28
C TRP A 294 19.80 5.78 -19.87
N LYS A 295 20.66 6.77 -19.58
CA LYS A 295 20.22 8.11 -19.14
C LYS A 295 19.33 8.80 -20.17
N ALA A 296 19.69 8.71 -21.45
CA ALA A 296 18.88 9.30 -22.53
C ALA A 296 17.49 8.62 -22.65
N ILE A 297 17.43 7.31 -22.40
CA ILE A 297 16.17 6.55 -22.42
C ILE A 297 15.27 7.00 -21.26
N GLU A 298 15.82 7.13 -20.03
CA GLU A 298 15.07 7.63 -18.88
C GLU A 298 14.53 9.04 -19.11
N GLN A 299 15.36 9.96 -19.62
CA GLN A 299 14.97 11.33 -19.91
C GLN A 299 13.85 11.40 -20.98
N ASN A 300 13.94 10.58 -22.03
CA ASN A 300 12.91 10.52 -23.05
C ASN A 300 11.58 9.96 -22.49
N TYR A 301 11.65 8.96 -21.62
CA TYR A 301 10.48 8.43 -20.91
C TYR A 301 9.81 9.52 -20.06
N ASP A 302 10.59 10.25 -19.26
CA ASP A 302 10.09 11.32 -18.39
C ASP A 302 9.42 12.45 -19.17
N THR A 303 10.02 12.83 -20.31
CA THR A 303 9.43 13.85 -21.20
C THR A 303 8.07 13.43 -21.75
N LYS A 304 7.90 12.14 -22.05
CA LYS A 304 6.63 11.59 -22.54
C LYS A 304 5.60 11.33 -21.44
N ASN A 305 6.04 11.16 -20.20
CA ASN A 305 5.21 10.76 -19.05
C ASN A 305 5.42 11.70 -17.83
N PRO A 306 5.21 13.02 -17.97
CA PRO A 306 5.48 13.99 -16.91
C PRO A 306 4.66 13.73 -15.64
N GLN A 307 3.47 13.11 -15.76
CA GLN A 307 2.60 12.74 -14.63
C GLN A 307 3.21 11.67 -13.72
N ASN A 308 4.21 10.93 -14.17
CA ASN A 308 4.88 9.89 -13.39
C ASN A 308 6.06 10.42 -12.54
N LEU A 309 6.41 11.71 -12.68
CA LEU A 309 7.57 12.30 -12.00
C LEU A 309 7.33 12.64 -10.53
N ASN A 310 6.08 12.87 -10.13
CA ASN A 310 5.73 13.33 -8.80
C ASN A 310 4.69 12.41 -8.14
N GLU A 311 5.16 11.35 -7.49
CA GLU A 311 4.33 10.64 -6.51
C GLU A 311 4.27 11.47 -5.22
N ASN A 312 3.15 12.16 -4.97
CA ASN A 312 2.90 12.80 -3.69
C ASN A 312 2.67 11.73 -2.61
N ARG A 313 3.76 11.33 -1.94
CA ARG A 313 3.67 10.43 -0.81
C ARG A 313 3.26 11.18 0.45
N ARG A 314 2.28 10.63 1.14
CA ARG A 314 1.82 11.15 2.43
C ARG A 314 2.43 10.33 3.55
N LEU A 315 2.85 11.01 4.63
CA LEU A 315 3.34 10.36 5.83
C LEU A 315 2.23 9.50 6.43
N SER A 316 2.48 8.19 6.58
CA SER A 316 1.50 7.30 7.20
C SER A 316 1.35 7.59 8.70
N LEU A 317 0.11 7.52 9.18
CA LEU A 317 -0.14 7.53 10.61
C LEU A 317 0.33 6.21 11.22
N ARG A 318 0.99 6.29 12.39
CA ARG A 318 1.29 5.11 13.22
C ARG A 318 0.02 4.59 13.89
N GLY A 319 0.03 3.33 14.25
CA GLY A 319 -1.10 2.63 14.88
C GLY A 319 -2.03 1.97 13.87
N PHE A 320 -2.79 1.04 14.38
CA PHE A 320 -3.69 0.22 13.59
C PHE A 320 -4.85 1.03 13.02
N ASN A 321 -5.24 0.77 11.79
CA ASN A 321 -6.32 1.45 11.09
C ASN A 321 -7.18 0.47 10.29
N ILE A 322 -8.28 0.94 9.70
CA ILE A 322 -9.23 0.10 8.96
C ILE A 322 -8.60 -0.55 7.71
N SER A 323 -7.68 0.14 7.02
CA SER A 323 -6.94 -0.43 5.89
C SER A 323 -6.12 -1.64 6.32
N ASP A 324 -5.39 -1.52 7.43
CA ASP A 324 -4.56 -2.61 7.97
C ASP A 324 -5.43 -3.83 8.29
N ALA A 325 -6.58 -3.62 8.94
CA ALA A 325 -7.50 -4.70 9.31
C ALA A 325 -8.03 -5.45 8.07
N ILE A 326 -8.41 -4.72 7.01
CA ILE A 326 -8.88 -5.32 5.75
C ILE A 326 -7.75 -6.11 5.06
N ILE A 327 -6.54 -5.57 5.05
CA ILE A 327 -5.39 -6.22 4.42
C ILE A 327 -4.99 -7.49 5.18
N ILE A 328 -4.99 -7.45 6.52
CA ILE A 328 -4.72 -8.66 7.33
C ILE A 328 -5.75 -9.75 7.07
N GLN A 329 -7.03 -9.38 6.86
CA GLN A 329 -8.04 -10.35 6.46
C GLN A 329 -7.67 -11.07 5.14
N LYS A 330 -7.11 -10.34 4.16
CA LYS A 330 -6.60 -10.92 2.92
C LYS A 330 -5.38 -11.82 3.14
N TRP A 331 -4.49 -11.45 4.08
CA TRP A 331 -3.34 -12.29 4.43
C TRP A 331 -3.77 -13.62 5.01
N ILE A 332 -4.87 -13.65 5.78
CA ILE A 332 -5.42 -14.89 6.34
C ILE A 332 -6.03 -15.76 5.23
N ASP A 333 -6.78 -15.16 4.29
CA ASP A 333 -7.30 -15.91 3.16
C ASP A 333 -6.15 -16.45 2.27
N TYR A 334 -5.06 -15.71 2.11
CA TYR A 334 -3.83 -16.19 1.47
C TYR A 334 -3.21 -17.36 2.24
N ALA A 335 -3.06 -17.23 3.56
CA ALA A 335 -2.50 -18.27 4.43
C ALA A 335 -3.27 -19.58 4.32
N LYS A 336 -4.59 -19.52 4.30
CA LYS A 336 -5.44 -20.69 4.03
C LYS A 336 -5.17 -21.31 2.68
N GLY A 337 -4.99 -20.50 1.63
CA GLY A 337 -4.69 -20.95 0.28
C GLY A 337 -3.37 -21.72 0.18
N ILE A 338 -2.35 -21.31 0.92
CA ILE A 338 -1.05 -22.00 1.00
C ILE A 338 -0.99 -23.06 2.10
N LYS A 339 -2.10 -23.33 2.77
CA LYS A 339 -2.19 -24.30 3.89
C LYS A 339 -1.27 -23.98 5.08
N ASP A 340 -1.10 -22.71 5.41
CA ASP A 340 -0.39 -22.27 6.61
C ASP A 340 -1.20 -22.66 7.87
N PRO A 341 -0.69 -23.56 8.74
CA PRO A 341 -1.46 -24.04 9.88
C PRO A 341 -1.76 -22.95 10.92
N SER A 342 -0.98 -21.85 10.93
CA SER A 342 -1.24 -20.74 11.85
C SER A 342 -2.53 -19.99 11.53
N ALA A 343 -3.05 -20.11 10.30
CA ALA A 343 -4.33 -19.52 9.92
C ALA A 343 -5.52 -20.13 10.70
N ASP A 344 -5.42 -21.41 11.10
CA ASP A 344 -6.48 -22.09 11.85
C ASP A 344 -6.65 -21.52 13.26
N LEU A 345 -5.59 -20.95 13.84
CA LEU A 345 -5.64 -20.29 15.16
C LEU A 345 -6.47 -18.99 15.15
N LEU A 346 -6.77 -18.46 13.97
CA LEU A 346 -7.54 -17.23 13.78
C LEU A 346 -9.06 -17.48 13.71
N ASN A 347 -9.52 -18.73 13.90
CA ASN A 347 -10.92 -19.13 14.01
C ASN A 347 -11.84 -18.52 12.93
N GLN A 348 -11.37 -18.53 11.68
CA GLN A 348 -12.11 -18.00 10.55
C GLN A 348 -12.46 -19.10 9.55
N ASP A 349 -13.70 -19.59 9.57
CA ASP A 349 -14.15 -20.67 8.68
C ASP A 349 -14.37 -20.21 7.23
N LYS A 350 -14.64 -18.91 7.02
CA LYS A 350 -14.99 -18.35 5.72
C LYS A 350 -13.79 -17.73 5.02
N VAL A 351 -13.74 -17.91 3.70
CA VAL A 351 -12.89 -17.12 2.80
C VAL A 351 -13.69 -15.87 2.38
N TYR A 352 -13.13 -14.69 2.62
CA TYR A 352 -13.76 -13.40 2.26
C TYR A 352 -13.27 -12.88 0.92
N TYR A 353 -11.99 -13.13 0.59
CA TYR A 353 -11.33 -12.66 -0.64
C TYR A 353 -10.91 -13.86 -1.49
N GLN A 354 -11.87 -14.45 -2.21
CA GLN A 354 -11.68 -15.67 -3.00
C GLN A 354 -10.52 -15.54 -4.00
N ASN A 355 -10.38 -14.40 -4.66
CA ASN A 355 -9.30 -14.15 -5.61
C ASN A 355 -7.90 -14.21 -4.98
N ILE A 356 -7.75 -13.84 -3.71
CA ILE A 356 -6.47 -13.94 -2.98
C ILE A 356 -6.20 -15.40 -2.60
N TYR A 357 -7.22 -16.10 -2.11
CA TYR A 357 -7.14 -17.53 -1.80
C TYR A 357 -6.75 -18.35 -3.03
N ASP A 358 -7.39 -18.13 -4.18
CA ASP A 358 -7.12 -18.87 -5.42
C ASP A 358 -5.71 -18.62 -5.94
N ARG A 359 -5.21 -17.37 -5.87
CA ARG A 359 -3.83 -17.03 -6.20
C ARG A 359 -2.82 -17.70 -5.27
N ALA A 360 -3.12 -17.77 -3.98
CA ALA A 360 -2.29 -18.44 -2.99
C ALA A 360 -2.19 -19.94 -3.30
N LYS A 361 -3.32 -20.59 -3.60
CA LYS A 361 -3.38 -22.00 -3.97
C LYS A 361 -2.58 -22.29 -5.22
N ALA A 362 -2.81 -21.51 -6.29
CA ALA A 362 -2.06 -21.68 -7.55
C ALA A 362 -0.54 -21.49 -7.35
N ARG A 363 -0.15 -20.60 -6.42
CA ARG A 363 1.25 -20.40 -6.06
C ARG A 363 1.83 -21.62 -5.32
N LEU A 364 1.12 -22.19 -4.36
CA LEU A 364 1.55 -23.40 -3.65
C LEU A 364 1.74 -24.55 -4.64
N ASP A 365 0.76 -24.78 -5.53
CA ASP A 365 0.83 -25.81 -6.56
C ASP A 365 2.05 -25.65 -7.49
N SER A 366 2.45 -24.39 -7.80
CA SER A 366 3.64 -24.11 -8.62
C SER A 366 4.96 -24.44 -7.92
N PHE A 367 5.04 -24.33 -6.60
CA PHE A 367 6.23 -24.72 -5.84
C PHE A 367 6.35 -26.24 -5.69
N ASP A 368 5.24 -26.94 -5.49
CA ASP A 368 5.24 -28.40 -5.38
C ASP A 368 5.70 -29.07 -6.68
N LEU A 369 5.45 -28.44 -7.84
CA LEU A 369 5.91 -28.93 -9.15
C LEU A 369 7.40 -28.66 -9.43
N THR A 370 8.03 -27.70 -8.76
CA THR A 370 9.46 -27.37 -8.94
C THR A 370 10.37 -28.15 -8.01
N THR A 371 9.80 -28.91 -7.07
CA THR A 371 10.52 -29.78 -6.11
C THR A 371 10.48 -31.25 -6.51
N LEU A 372 9.82 -31.60 -7.62
CA LEU A 372 9.83 -32.89 -8.30
C LEU A 372 10.77 -32.86 -9.51
#